data_08d31fc8c21c080f301227702720efeb
#
_entry.id   08d31fc8c21c080f301227702720efeb
#
_cell.length_a   1.000
_cell.length_b   1.000
_cell.length_c   1.000
_cell.angle_alpha   90.00
_cell.angle_beta   90.00
_cell.angle_gamma   90.00
#
_symmetry.space_group_name_H-M   'P 1'
#
loop_
_entity.id
_entity.type
_entity.pdbx_description
1 polymer ?
#
loop_
_entity_poly.entity_id
_entity_poly.type
_entity_poly.pdbx_seq_one_letter_code
_entity_poly.pdbx_strand_id
1 'polypeptide(L)'
;GYSIYNIFFNHFHEAIIVFPLLLAALDEYMYTKRRGIFALMVAAACIVNYYFFVGMVTFTVIYFFVRLLSGSWHITVKDFLLLALEAVLGLGIACILLVPSVLCIIQNYRVSNPISGWSALLYDRNQRYIHILQCLFFPPDLPARPNFTPDSESKWASLGAWLPMFSMTGVIGWMQLKRRHWLKKMLYVLFFMAFIPGLNALFQLMNASYYARWFYMLTLMMAAATMMALENPRVDWRRSLKWTTLITLAMTLVIGLMPTLTKTDGEITDVTFGLEKYPTRFWTYAAIALLSLALVGFVLAFYNRGSRPFYRAASVCLSITIVLYSVFFIALGKTPSDYT
;
A
#
# COMPACT_ATOMS: atom_id res chain seq x y z
N GLY A 1 -6.47 -4.43 2.71
CA GLY A 1 -6.88 -3.21 1.99
C GLY A 1 -6.67 -3.32 0.50
N TYR A 2 -5.42 -3.41 0.02
CA TYR A 2 -5.10 -3.34 -1.42
C TYR A 2 -5.83 -4.38 -2.28
N SER A 3 -5.84 -5.64 -1.87
CA SER A 3 -6.51 -6.72 -2.62
C SER A 3 -8.01 -6.49 -2.75
N ILE A 4 -8.66 -6.02 -1.69
CA ILE A 4 -10.10 -5.74 -1.72
C ILE A 4 -10.40 -4.53 -2.60
N TYR A 5 -9.58 -3.47 -2.53
CA TYR A 5 -9.72 -2.31 -3.41
C TYR A 5 -9.68 -2.69 -4.89
N ASN A 6 -8.81 -3.63 -5.25
CA ASN A 6 -8.61 -4.05 -6.64
C ASN A 6 -9.35 -5.36 -6.99
N ILE A 7 -10.39 -5.75 -6.23
CA ILE A 7 -11.12 -7.02 -6.43
C ILE A 7 -11.73 -7.15 -7.83
N PHE A 8 -11.97 -6.04 -8.51
CA PHE A 8 -12.50 -6.02 -9.87
C PHE A 8 -11.45 -6.30 -10.95
N PHE A 9 -10.16 -6.34 -10.58
CA PHE A 9 -9.03 -6.53 -11.49
C PHE A 9 -8.20 -7.74 -11.09
N ASN A 10 -8.50 -8.91 -11.65
CA ASN A 10 -7.80 -10.15 -11.31
C ASN A 10 -6.29 -10.06 -11.53
N HIS A 11 -5.84 -9.41 -12.60
CA HIS A 11 -4.43 -9.24 -12.93
C HIS A 11 -3.64 -8.40 -11.90
N PHE A 12 -4.31 -7.67 -11.00
CA PHE A 12 -3.63 -6.98 -9.89
C PHE A 12 -3.26 -7.94 -8.76
N HIS A 13 -4.01 -9.04 -8.60
CA HIS A 13 -3.73 -10.03 -7.56
C HIS A 13 -2.50 -10.88 -7.87
N GLU A 14 -2.22 -11.12 -9.13
CA GLU A 14 -1.04 -11.85 -9.58
C GLU A 14 0.25 -11.17 -9.08
N ALA A 15 0.31 -9.84 -9.18
CA ALA A 15 1.43 -9.05 -8.69
C ALA A 15 1.64 -9.19 -7.17
N ILE A 16 0.55 -9.28 -6.39
CA ILE A 16 0.61 -9.45 -4.93
C ILE A 16 1.20 -10.81 -4.56
N ILE A 17 0.92 -11.84 -5.35
CA ILE A 17 1.41 -13.21 -5.11
C ILE A 17 2.89 -13.33 -5.50
N VAL A 18 3.27 -12.84 -6.67
CA VAL A 18 4.61 -13.05 -7.24
C VAL A 18 5.67 -12.16 -6.58
N PHE A 19 5.29 -10.95 -6.18
CA PHE A 19 6.25 -10.00 -5.61
C PHE A 19 6.96 -10.48 -4.33
N PRO A 20 6.27 -11.04 -3.30
CA PRO A 20 6.97 -11.60 -2.14
C PRO A 20 7.94 -12.72 -2.50
N LEU A 21 7.63 -13.53 -3.51
CA LEU A 21 8.51 -14.60 -3.98
C LEU A 21 9.77 -14.04 -4.64
N LEU A 22 9.66 -12.95 -5.39
CA LEU A 22 10.81 -12.25 -5.96
C LEU A 22 11.74 -11.72 -4.85
N LEU A 23 11.19 -11.12 -3.78
CA LEU A 23 11.99 -10.66 -2.65
C LEU A 23 12.62 -11.85 -1.89
N ALA A 24 11.87 -12.93 -1.70
CA ALA A 24 12.41 -14.14 -1.07
C ALA A 24 13.57 -14.75 -1.87
N ALA A 25 13.49 -14.75 -3.21
CA ALA A 25 14.56 -15.21 -4.07
C ALA A 25 15.81 -14.32 -3.98
N LEU A 26 15.62 -13.02 -3.85
CA LEU A 26 16.73 -12.08 -3.60
C LEU A 26 17.36 -12.31 -2.21
N ASP A 27 16.54 -12.47 -1.17
CA ASP A 27 17.01 -12.79 0.18
C ASP A 27 17.78 -14.13 0.18
N GLU A 28 17.26 -15.16 -0.50
CA GLU A 28 17.92 -16.46 -0.64
C GLU A 28 19.30 -16.30 -1.29
N TYR A 29 19.40 -15.55 -2.39
CA TYR A 29 20.70 -15.27 -3.02
C TYR A 29 21.65 -14.55 -2.05
N MET A 30 21.18 -13.55 -1.33
CA MET A 30 22.02 -12.76 -0.43
C MET A 30 22.55 -13.56 0.75
N TYR A 31 21.76 -14.46 1.33
CA TYR A 31 22.15 -15.25 2.50
C TYR A 31 22.86 -16.55 2.15
N THR A 32 22.42 -17.28 1.13
CA THR A 32 22.94 -18.63 0.82
C THR A 32 23.84 -18.66 -0.42
N LYS A 33 23.84 -17.58 -1.23
CA LYS A 33 24.53 -17.52 -2.52
C LYS A 33 24.02 -18.57 -3.53
N ARG A 34 22.83 -19.11 -3.31
CA ARG A 34 22.20 -20.05 -4.23
C ARG A 34 21.81 -19.36 -5.52
N ARG A 35 22.31 -19.89 -6.63
CA ARG A 35 22.18 -19.28 -7.96
C ARG A 35 20.97 -19.81 -8.72
N GLY A 36 20.49 -19.00 -9.67
CA GLY A 36 19.43 -19.33 -10.62
C GLY A 36 18.01 -19.09 -10.11
N ILE A 37 17.77 -19.13 -8.80
CA ILE A 37 16.43 -18.91 -8.24
C ILE A 37 15.98 -17.46 -8.48
N PHE A 38 16.90 -16.50 -8.29
CA PHE A 38 16.59 -15.10 -8.53
C PHE A 38 16.28 -14.84 -10.00
N ALA A 39 17.07 -15.40 -10.94
CA ALA A 39 16.81 -15.31 -12.36
C ALA A 39 15.44 -15.87 -12.76
N LEU A 40 15.06 -17.04 -12.23
CA LEU A 40 13.76 -17.66 -12.48
C LEU A 40 12.61 -16.77 -11.94
N MET A 41 12.77 -16.17 -10.76
CA MET A 41 11.75 -15.31 -10.19
C MET A 41 11.63 -13.96 -10.90
N VAL A 42 12.73 -13.41 -11.42
CA VAL A 42 12.71 -12.24 -12.31
C VAL A 42 11.94 -12.57 -13.59
N ALA A 43 12.22 -13.70 -14.21
CA ALA A 43 11.49 -14.16 -15.40
C ALA A 43 10.00 -14.36 -15.11
N ALA A 44 9.66 -15.07 -14.03
CA ALA A 44 8.28 -15.32 -13.63
C ALA A 44 7.53 -14.02 -13.34
N ALA A 45 8.12 -13.09 -12.60
CA ALA A 45 7.50 -11.80 -12.30
C ALA A 45 7.21 -10.97 -13.55
N CYS A 46 8.13 -10.98 -14.52
CA CYS A 46 7.95 -10.29 -15.79
C CYS A 46 6.88 -10.94 -16.67
N ILE A 47 6.88 -12.29 -16.77
CA ILE A 47 5.93 -13.04 -17.61
C ILE A 47 4.50 -12.95 -17.05
N VAL A 48 4.35 -13.08 -15.72
CA VAL A 48 3.04 -13.04 -15.08
C VAL A 48 2.40 -11.66 -15.25
N ASN A 49 3.16 -10.59 -15.04
CA ASN A 49 2.61 -9.25 -15.20
C ASN A 49 3.69 -8.21 -15.51
N TYR A 50 4.00 -8.03 -16.79
CA TYR A 50 5.04 -7.08 -17.24
C TYR A 50 4.76 -5.63 -16.81
N TYR A 51 3.50 -5.24 -16.68
CA TYR A 51 3.14 -3.87 -16.28
C TYR A 51 3.53 -3.57 -14.83
N PHE A 52 3.21 -4.49 -13.90
CA PHE A 52 3.61 -4.35 -12.50
C PHE A 52 5.08 -4.66 -12.26
N PHE A 53 5.70 -5.40 -13.18
CA PHE A 53 7.11 -5.78 -13.08
C PHE A 53 8.05 -4.57 -12.98
N VAL A 54 7.76 -3.48 -13.66
CA VAL A 54 8.54 -2.23 -13.56
C VAL A 54 8.57 -1.72 -12.10
N GLY A 55 7.41 -1.68 -11.46
CA GLY A 55 7.31 -1.33 -10.04
C GLY A 55 8.05 -2.32 -9.15
N MET A 56 7.98 -3.63 -9.45
CA MET A 56 8.72 -4.65 -8.70
C MET A 56 10.24 -4.47 -8.82
N VAL A 57 10.74 -4.13 -10.00
CA VAL A 57 12.18 -3.83 -10.20
C VAL A 57 12.56 -2.59 -9.39
N THR A 58 11.80 -1.51 -9.50
CA THR A 58 12.04 -0.25 -8.75
C THR A 58 12.12 -0.56 -7.24
N PHE A 59 11.13 -1.28 -6.71
CA PHE A 59 11.12 -1.65 -5.30
C PHE A 59 12.31 -2.54 -4.93
N THR A 60 12.61 -3.55 -5.73
CA THR A 60 13.71 -4.50 -5.48
C THR A 60 15.06 -3.79 -5.42
N VAL A 61 15.28 -2.82 -6.30
CA VAL A 61 16.48 -1.96 -6.27
C VAL A 61 16.53 -1.14 -4.98
N ILE A 62 15.43 -0.47 -4.60
CA ILE A 62 15.36 0.30 -3.34
C ILE A 62 15.59 -0.62 -2.14
N TYR A 63 14.95 -1.78 -2.11
CA TYR A 63 15.09 -2.78 -1.05
C TYR A 63 16.55 -3.24 -0.92
N PHE A 64 17.21 -3.54 -2.03
CA PHE A 64 18.62 -3.94 -2.07
C PHE A 64 19.49 -2.85 -1.44
N PHE A 65 19.37 -1.60 -1.87
CA PHE A 65 20.19 -0.52 -1.36
C PHE A 65 19.89 -0.19 0.11
N VAL A 66 18.62 -0.19 0.52
CA VAL A 66 18.25 0.02 1.93
C VAL A 66 18.83 -1.07 2.83
N ARG A 67 18.81 -2.33 2.41
CA ARG A 67 19.39 -3.45 3.14
C ARG A 67 20.92 -3.34 3.23
N LEU A 68 21.57 -2.99 2.12
CA LEU A 68 23.01 -2.77 2.06
C LEU A 68 23.45 -1.61 2.94
N LEU A 69 22.87 -0.43 2.77
CA LEU A 69 23.20 0.80 3.54
C LEU A 69 22.78 0.69 5.02
N SER A 70 21.94 -0.26 5.37
CA SER A 70 21.61 -0.56 6.77
C SER A 70 22.59 -1.51 7.44
N GLY A 71 23.57 -2.05 6.71
CA GLY A 71 24.47 -3.07 7.20
C GLY A 71 23.80 -4.43 7.43
N SER A 72 22.60 -4.64 6.88
CA SER A 72 21.90 -5.94 6.97
C SER A 72 22.46 -6.96 5.99
N TRP A 73 23.03 -6.48 4.91
CA TRP A 73 23.68 -7.28 3.87
C TRP A 73 25.09 -6.81 3.62
N HIS A 74 25.92 -7.77 3.26
CA HIS A 74 27.26 -7.54 2.75
C HIS A 74 27.41 -8.29 1.43
N ILE A 75 27.95 -7.64 0.42
CA ILE A 75 28.11 -8.23 -0.90
C ILE A 75 29.50 -7.89 -1.46
N THR A 76 30.16 -8.85 -2.06
CA THR A 76 31.40 -8.62 -2.83
C THR A 76 31.06 -8.12 -4.22
N VAL A 77 32.01 -7.45 -4.87
CA VAL A 77 31.84 -7.00 -6.27
C VAL A 77 31.50 -8.18 -7.19
N LYS A 78 32.15 -9.33 -6.98
CA LYS A 78 31.89 -10.56 -7.73
C LYS A 78 30.45 -11.03 -7.58
N ASP A 79 29.94 -11.10 -6.33
CA ASP A 79 28.57 -11.55 -6.07
C ASP A 79 27.54 -10.55 -6.61
N PHE A 80 27.84 -9.24 -6.57
CA PHE A 80 27.00 -8.21 -7.17
C PHE A 80 26.91 -8.38 -8.70
N LEU A 81 28.03 -8.61 -9.37
CA LEU A 81 28.04 -8.85 -10.83
C LEU A 81 27.27 -10.13 -11.19
N LEU A 82 27.39 -11.19 -10.37
CA LEU A 82 26.63 -12.41 -10.57
C LEU A 82 25.13 -12.21 -10.34
N LEU A 83 24.74 -11.42 -9.33
CA LEU A 83 23.33 -11.06 -9.10
C LEU A 83 22.77 -10.24 -10.29
N ALA A 84 23.54 -9.28 -10.79
CA ALA A 84 23.17 -8.52 -11.97
C ALA A 84 23.05 -9.42 -13.21
N LEU A 85 23.95 -10.39 -13.38
CA LEU A 85 23.85 -11.38 -14.46
C LEU A 85 22.56 -12.23 -14.32
N GLU A 86 22.18 -12.67 -13.12
CA GLU A 86 20.92 -13.38 -12.90
C GLU A 86 19.70 -12.52 -13.26
N ALA A 87 19.71 -11.23 -12.92
CA ALA A 87 18.64 -10.30 -13.34
C ALA A 87 18.54 -10.21 -14.88
N VAL A 88 19.68 -10.06 -15.57
CA VAL A 88 19.73 -10.01 -17.03
C VAL A 88 19.26 -11.32 -17.66
N LEU A 89 19.70 -12.47 -17.13
CA LEU A 89 19.24 -13.77 -17.62
C LEU A 89 17.73 -13.97 -17.42
N GLY A 90 17.19 -13.57 -16.28
CA GLY A 90 15.75 -13.60 -16.02
C GLY A 90 14.97 -12.73 -17.00
N LEU A 91 15.44 -11.52 -17.27
CA LEU A 91 14.86 -10.66 -18.31
C LEU A 91 14.99 -11.28 -19.71
N GLY A 92 16.14 -11.90 -20.02
CA GLY A 92 16.35 -12.59 -21.30
C GLY A 92 15.32 -13.71 -21.53
N ILE A 93 15.03 -14.51 -20.50
CA ILE A 93 13.97 -15.54 -20.56
C ILE A 93 12.60 -14.89 -20.83
N ALA A 94 12.32 -13.77 -20.18
CA ALA A 94 11.04 -13.07 -20.31
C ALA A 94 10.88 -12.30 -21.64
N CYS A 95 11.96 -12.10 -22.41
CA CYS A 95 11.93 -11.33 -23.66
C CYS A 95 10.93 -11.85 -24.69
N ILE A 96 10.61 -13.13 -24.65
CA ILE A 96 9.58 -13.73 -25.52
C ILE A 96 8.22 -13.04 -25.39
N LEU A 97 7.88 -12.54 -24.20
CA LEU A 97 6.66 -11.78 -23.92
C LEU A 97 6.94 -10.28 -23.83
N LEU A 98 8.07 -9.91 -23.21
CA LEU A 98 8.40 -8.53 -22.90
C LEU A 98 8.60 -7.70 -24.18
N VAL A 99 9.33 -8.21 -25.17
CA VAL A 99 9.63 -7.47 -26.40
C VAL A 99 8.37 -7.12 -27.20
N PRO A 100 7.47 -8.07 -27.51
CA PRO A 100 6.21 -7.73 -28.18
C PRO A 100 5.35 -6.74 -27.36
N SER A 101 5.31 -6.91 -26.04
CA SER A 101 4.55 -6.01 -25.17
C SER A 101 5.08 -4.59 -25.18
N VAL A 102 6.40 -4.41 -25.12
CA VAL A 102 7.06 -3.08 -25.19
C VAL A 102 6.80 -2.43 -26.53
N LEU A 103 6.90 -3.18 -27.64
CA LEU A 103 6.62 -2.64 -28.98
C LEU A 103 5.18 -2.14 -29.12
N CYS A 104 4.21 -2.83 -28.50
CA CYS A 104 2.82 -2.37 -28.45
C CYS A 104 2.64 -1.12 -27.56
N ILE A 105 3.35 -1.04 -26.44
CA ILE A 105 3.21 0.06 -25.47
C ILE A 105 3.84 1.36 -26.01
N ILE A 106 4.96 1.30 -26.71
CA ILE A 106 5.64 2.48 -27.26
C ILE A 106 4.71 3.30 -28.14
N GLN A 107 3.74 2.67 -28.79
CA GLN A 107 2.73 3.34 -29.63
C GLN A 107 1.63 4.04 -28.81
N ASN A 108 1.59 3.85 -27.49
CA ASN A 108 0.57 4.46 -26.63
C ASN A 108 1.01 5.85 -26.19
N TYR A 109 0.24 6.88 -26.56
CA TYR A 109 0.53 8.28 -26.25
C TYR A 109 0.70 8.56 -24.73
N ARG A 110 0.12 7.73 -23.86
CA ARG A 110 0.25 7.87 -22.41
C ARG A 110 1.67 7.65 -21.90
N VAL A 111 2.48 6.92 -22.62
CA VAL A 111 3.88 6.64 -22.24
C VAL A 111 4.79 7.78 -22.69
N SER A 112 4.37 8.58 -23.67
CA SER A 112 5.16 9.68 -24.23
C SER A 112 5.16 10.97 -23.39
N ASN A 113 4.36 11.07 -22.35
CA ASN A 113 4.25 12.25 -21.48
C ASN A 113 4.69 11.94 -20.04
N PRO A 114 5.99 11.83 -19.76
CA PRO A 114 6.47 11.61 -18.40
C PRO A 114 6.22 12.85 -17.53
N ILE A 115 6.02 12.61 -16.24
CA ILE A 115 5.86 13.68 -15.25
C ILE A 115 7.16 14.50 -15.18
N SER A 116 7.03 15.84 -15.21
CA SER A 116 8.18 16.74 -15.24
C SER A 116 7.91 18.07 -14.53
N GLY A 117 8.97 18.84 -14.25
CA GLY A 117 8.86 20.15 -13.61
C GLY A 117 8.24 20.08 -12.21
N TRP A 118 7.42 21.07 -11.86
CA TRP A 118 6.76 21.16 -10.55
C TRP A 118 5.82 19.99 -10.27
N SER A 119 5.21 19.40 -11.32
CA SER A 119 4.34 18.23 -11.18
C SER A 119 5.09 16.98 -10.68
N ALA A 120 6.42 16.94 -10.80
CA ALA A 120 7.23 15.88 -10.22
C ALA A 120 7.49 16.05 -8.71
N LEU A 121 7.36 17.28 -8.18
CA LEU A 121 7.61 17.59 -6.79
C LEU A 121 6.33 17.70 -5.95
N LEU A 122 5.27 18.27 -6.53
CA LEU A 122 4.00 18.53 -5.83
C LEU A 122 2.84 17.95 -6.65
N TYR A 123 1.88 17.35 -5.95
CA TYR A 123 0.62 16.97 -6.57
C TYR A 123 -0.15 18.20 -7.00
N ASP A 124 -0.82 18.11 -8.14
CA ASP A 124 -1.66 19.17 -8.71
C ASP A 124 -2.83 19.58 -7.79
N ARG A 125 -3.24 18.66 -6.90
CA ARG A 125 -4.33 18.89 -5.93
C ARG A 125 -3.88 18.51 -4.53
N ASN A 126 -4.04 19.45 -3.60
CA ASN A 126 -3.66 19.26 -2.18
C ASN A 126 -4.42 18.11 -1.51
N GLN A 127 -5.63 17.82 -1.96
CA GLN A 127 -6.45 16.71 -1.46
C GLN A 127 -5.75 15.36 -1.60
N ARG A 128 -4.86 15.18 -2.57
CA ARG A 128 -4.14 13.92 -2.77
C ARG A 128 -3.24 13.55 -1.60
N TYR A 129 -2.69 14.53 -0.90
CA TYR A 129 -1.90 14.29 0.32
C TYR A 129 -2.76 13.73 1.46
N ILE A 130 -3.95 14.30 1.65
CA ILE A 130 -4.92 13.81 2.64
C ILE A 130 -5.37 12.39 2.27
N HIS A 131 -5.60 12.13 0.99
CA HIS A 131 -6.01 10.83 0.47
C HIS A 131 -4.97 9.73 0.72
N ILE A 132 -3.66 10.05 0.54
CA ILE A 132 -2.57 9.13 0.86
C ILE A 132 -2.54 8.81 2.36
N LEU A 133 -2.71 9.81 3.23
CA LEU A 133 -2.80 9.57 4.68
C LEU A 133 -4.01 8.73 5.02
N GLN A 134 -5.16 9.05 4.45
CA GLN A 134 -6.42 8.38 4.72
C GLN A 134 -6.39 6.89 4.36
N CYS A 135 -5.77 6.51 3.23
CA CYS A 135 -5.69 5.11 2.80
C CYS A 135 -4.88 4.21 3.75
N LEU A 136 -4.11 4.78 4.69
CA LEU A 136 -3.38 4.04 5.72
C LEU A 136 -4.26 3.71 6.94
N PHE A 137 -5.20 4.60 7.27
CA PHE A 137 -6.00 4.53 8.50
C PHE A 137 -7.41 4.01 8.28
N PHE A 138 -7.96 4.20 7.08
CA PHE A 138 -9.33 3.81 6.75
C PHE A 138 -9.36 2.67 5.73
N PRO A 139 -10.41 1.84 5.77
CA PRO A 139 -10.68 0.89 4.70
C PRO A 139 -10.76 1.59 3.35
N PRO A 140 -10.28 0.96 2.26
CA PRO A 140 -10.33 1.55 0.94
C PRO A 140 -11.76 1.73 0.45
N ASP A 141 -11.98 2.81 -0.29
CA ASP A 141 -13.26 3.15 -0.92
C ASP A 141 -13.38 2.50 -2.31
N LEU A 142 -14.55 2.62 -2.93
CA LEU A 142 -14.82 2.10 -4.26
C LEU A 142 -13.98 2.82 -5.33
N PRO A 143 -13.21 2.09 -6.15
CA PRO A 143 -12.30 2.70 -7.11
C PRO A 143 -12.99 3.49 -8.22
N ALA A 144 -14.19 3.09 -8.61
CA ALA A 144 -14.96 3.76 -9.67
C ALA A 144 -15.70 5.01 -9.18
N ARG A 145 -16.03 5.06 -7.88
CA ARG A 145 -16.79 6.14 -7.26
C ARG A 145 -16.12 6.58 -5.97
N PRO A 146 -14.91 7.17 -6.05
CA PRO A 146 -14.17 7.58 -4.86
C PRO A 146 -14.97 8.61 -4.08
N ASN A 147 -15.02 8.42 -2.79
CA ASN A 147 -15.72 9.30 -1.87
C ASN A 147 -14.85 10.50 -1.51
N PHE A 148 -13.62 10.21 -1.18
CA PHE A 148 -12.66 11.20 -0.70
C PHE A 148 -12.28 12.18 -1.81
N THR A 149 -12.34 13.45 -1.47
CA THR A 149 -11.86 14.51 -2.33
C THR A 149 -12.38 14.38 -3.75
N PRO A 150 -13.70 14.58 -3.96
CA PRO A 150 -14.36 14.29 -5.24
C PRO A 150 -13.74 15.03 -6.43
N ASP A 151 -13.07 16.15 -6.18
CA ASP A 151 -12.40 16.95 -7.21
C ASP A 151 -10.98 16.50 -7.53
N SER A 152 -10.48 15.44 -6.87
CA SER A 152 -9.11 14.96 -7.05
C SER A 152 -8.91 14.05 -8.25
N GLU A 153 -9.96 13.70 -8.97
CA GLU A 153 -9.94 12.73 -10.08
C GLU A 153 -9.22 11.41 -9.74
N SER A 154 -9.39 10.96 -8.51
CA SER A 154 -8.69 9.80 -7.96
C SER A 154 -9.30 8.45 -8.33
N LYS A 155 -10.18 8.41 -9.36
CA LYS A 155 -10.75 7.15 -9.86
C LYS A 155 -9.64 6.18 -10.27
N TRP A 156 -9.78 4.92 -9.85
CA TRP A 156 -8.85 3.84 -10.19
C TRP A 156 -7.39 4.05 -9.72
N ALA A 157 -7.19 4.95 -8.74
CA ALA A 157 -5.86 5.32 -8.25
C ALA A 157 -5.17 4.22 -7.41
N SER A 158 -5.88 3.16 -7.05
CA SER A 158 -5.39 2.02 -6.24
C SER A 158 -4.87 2.42 -4.85
N LEU A 159 -5.42 3.48 -4.27
CA LEU A 159 -5.10 3.95 -2.92
C LEU A 159 -5.72 3.04 -1.86
N GLY A 160 -5.04 1.96 -1.54
CA GLY A 160 -5.53 0.99 -0.58
C GLY A 160 -4.39 0.33 0.18
N ALA A 161 -3.94 0.95 1.28
CA ALA A 161 -2.85 0.43 2.11
C ALA A 161 -3.29 0.06 3.54
N TRP A 162 -4.57 0.17 3.86
CA TRP A 162 -5.09 -0.19 5.18
C TRP A 162 -4.85 -1.66 5.50
N LEU A 163 -4.26 -1.92 6.66
CA LEU A 163 -4.12 -3.27 7.22
C LEU A 163 -5.40 -3.64 7.97
N PRO A 164 -6.17 -4.65 7.52
CA PRO A 164 -7.38 -5.08 8.21
C PRO A 164 -7.13 -5.32 9.70
N MET A 165 -8.04 -4.89 10.55
CA MET A 165 -8.01 -4.91 12.00
C MET A 165 -6.88 -4.05 12.59
N PHE A 166 -5.60 -4.34 12.31
CA PHE A 166 -4.47 -3.65 12.95
C PHE A 166 -4.29 -2.19 12.50
N SER A 167 -4.75 -1.82 11.30
CA SER A 167 -4.50 -0.48 10.75
C SER A 167 -3.01 -0.10 10.90
N MET A 168 -2.69 1.07 11.40
CA MET A 168 -1.31 1.52 11.65
C MET A 168 -0.77 1.14 13.04
N THR A 169 -1.53 0.43 13.88
CA THR A 169 -1.13 0.16 15.27
C THR A 169 0.18 -0.61 15.38
N GLY A 170 0.35 -1.68 14.60
CA GLY A 170 1.59 -2.46 14.61
C GLY A 170 2.76 -1.69 14.02
N VAL A 171 2.53 -0.92 12.95
CA VAL A 171 3.55 -0.09 12.30
C VAL A 171 4.04 0.99 13.28
N ILE A 172 3.13 1.73 13.92
CA ILE A 172 3.48 2.76 14.92
C ILE A 172 4.24 2.10 16.09
N GLY A 173 3.79 0.93 16.56
CA GLY A 173 4.49 0.18 17.62
C GLY A 173 5.92 -0.17 17.24
N TRP A 174 6.12 -0.67 16.03
CA TRP A 174 7.45 -0.96 15.52
C TRP A 174 8.32 0.29 15.37
N MET A 175 7.76 1.38 14.84
CA MET A 175 8.47 2.63 14.64
C MET A 175 8.88 3.31 15.95
N GLN A 176 8.16 3.12 17.05
CA GLN A 176 8.50 3.66 18.38
C GLN A 176 9.71 2.97 19.02
N LEU A 177 10.08 1.76 18.63
CA LEU A 177 11.24 1.08 19.17
C LEU A 177 12.53 1.86 18.84
N LYS A 178 13.38 2.13 19.84
CA LYS A 178 14.70 2.76 19.67
C LYS A 178 15.71 1.78 19.06
N ARG A 179 15.43 1.27 17.87
CA ARG A 179 16.26 0.25 17.22
C ARG A 179 16.58 0.67 15.79
N ARG A 180 17.86 0.63 15.43
CA ARG A 180 18.26 0.79 14.02
C ARG A 180 17.96 -0.51 13.29
N HIS A 181 17.01 -0.49 12.38
CA HIS A 181 16.60 -1.65 11.59
C HIS A 181 16.31 -1.23 10.15
N TRP A 182 16.69 -2.07 9.19
CA TRP A 182 16.50 -1.78 7.77
C TRP A 182 15.03 -1.51 7.42
N LEU A 183 14.09 -2.25 8.01
CA LEU A 183 12.65 -2.10 7.74
C LEU A 183 12.13 -0.72 8.14
N LYS A 184 12.67 -0.08 9.19
CA LYS A 184 12.31 1.31 9.52
C LYS A 184 12.75 2.28 8.42
N LYS A 185 13.99 2.12 7.96
CA LYS A 185 14.51 2.95 6.86
C LYS A 185 13.67 2.72 5.60
N MET A 186 13.31 1.47 5.31
CA MET A 186 12.46 1.12 4.18
C MET A 186 11.09 1.80 4.26
N LEU A 187 10.42 1.74 5.41
CA LEU A 187 9.13 2.41 5.61
C LEU A 187 9.24 3.93 5.45
N TYR A 188 10.30 4.57 5.99
CA TYR A 188 10.52 6.00 5.78
C TYR A 188 10.70 6.34 4.29
N VAL A 189 11.49 5.56 3.57
CA VAL A 189 11.71 5.75 2.13
C VAL A 189 10.39 5.61 1.37
N LEU A 190 9.62 4.55 1.64
CA LEU A 190 8.35 4.30 0.95
C LEU A 190 7.30 5.37 1.25
N PHE A 191 7.17 5.79 2.52
CA PHE A 191 6.27 6.90 2.86
C PHE A 191 6.70 8.20 2.17
N PHE A 192 7.99 8.52 2.20
CA PHE A 192 8.51 9.69 1.50
C PHE A 192 8.20 9.65 0.00
N MET A 193 8.42 8.50 -0.64
CA MET A 193 8.11 8.31 -2.07
C MET A 193 6.63 8.45 -2.38
N ALA A 194 5.74 8.03 -1.48
CA ALA A 194 4.30 8.17 -1.68
C ALA A 194 3.85 9.65 -1.73
N PHE A 195 4.53 10.54 -0.99
CA PHE A 195 4.19 11.96 -0.93
C PHE A 195 4.81 12.83 -2.04
N ILE A 196 5.74 12.28 -2.82
CA ILE A 196 6.38 13.02 -3.93
C ILE A 196 5.94 12.40 -5.26
N PRO A 197 5.19 13.13 -6.12
CA PRO A 197 4.64 12.60 -7.36
C PRO A 197 5.67 11.93 -8.26
N GLY A 198 6.84 12.55 -8.46
CA GLY A 198 7.91 11.99 -9.29
C GLY A 198 8.45 10.67 -8.75
N LEU A 199 8.60 10.55 -7.42
CA LEU A 199 9.06 9.32 -6.79
C LEU A 199 7.96 8.23 -6.81
N ASN A 200 6.70 8.63 -6.61
CA ASN A 200 5.55 7.73 -6.77
C ASN A 200 5.45 7.20 -8.22
N ALA A 201 5.71 8.06 -9.20
CA ALA A 201 5.64 7.72 -10.62
C ALA A 201 6.78 6.78 -11.10
N LEU A 202 7.89 6.67 -10.35
CA LEU A 202 8.97 5.72 -10.67
C LEU A 202 8.47 4.27 -10.75
N PHE A 203 7.47 3.89 -9.97
CA PHE A 203 6.87 2.56 -10.00
C PHE A 203 6.02 2.30 -11.25
N GLN A 204 5.84 3.30 -12.12
CA GLN A 204 4.96 3.28 -13.28
C GLN A 204 5.58 3.97 -14.51
N LEU A 205 6.89 3.85 -14.70
CA LEU A 205 7.61 4.44 -15.82
C LEU A 205 7.43 5.97 -15.93
N MET A 206 7.41 6.66 -14.80
CA MET A 206 7.23 8.13 -14.74
C MET A 206 5.93 8.64 -15.40
N ASN A 207 4.90 7.80 -15.47
CA ASN A 207 3.61 8.20 -16.02
C ASN A 207 3.01 9.36 -15.20
N ALA A 208 2.46 10.35 -15.89
CA ALA A 208 1.89 11.56 -15.28
C ALA A 208 0.61 11.29 -14.44
N SER A 209 0.03 10.11 -14.54
CA SER A 209 -1.17 9.75 -13.79
C SER A 209 -0.88 9.56 -12.30
N TYR A 210 -1.82 10.01 -11.44
CA TYR A 210 -1.79 9.76 -10.01
C TYR A 210 -2.29 8.34 -9.72
N TYR A 211 -1.36 7.41 -9.54
CA TYR A 211 -1.66 6.02 -9.18
C TYR A 211 -0.76 5.54 -8.05
N ALA A 212 -1.36 4.79 -7.11
CA ALA A 212 -0.67 4.13 -6.01
C ALA A 212 -0.65 2.60 -6.20
N ARG A 213 -0.49 2.13 -7.44
CA ARG A 213 -0.56 0.71 -7.79
C ARG A 213 0.50 -0.14 -7.10
N TRP A 214 1.58 0.46 -6.65
CA TRP A 214 2.64 -0.18 -5.89
C TRP A 214 2.37 -0.29 -4.38
N PHE A 215 1.26 0.22 -3.88
CA PHE A 215 0.95 0.22 -2.44
C PHE A 215 0.80 -1.18 -1.84
N TYR A 216 0.63 -2.24 -2.65
CA TYR A 216 0.73 -3.61 -2.13
C TYR A 216 2.13 -3.93 -1.58
N MET A 217 3.19 -3.33 -2.13
CA MET A 217 4.56 -3.47 -1.64
C MET A 217 4.73 -2.72 -0.31
N LEU A 218 4.19 -1.51 -0.19
CA LEU A 218 4.12 -0.76 1.06
C LEU A 218 3.34 -1.56 2.13
N THR A 219 2.17 -2.11 1.74
CA THR A 219 1.34 -2.93 2.62
C THR A 219 2.08 -4.17 3.12
N LEU A 220 2.89 -4.81 2.27
CA LEU A 220 3.75 -5.94 2.67
C LEU A 220 4.77 -5.52 3.73
N MET A 221 5.44 -4.38 3.55
CA MET A 221 6.40 -3.88 4.54
C MET A 221 5.72 -3.46 5.85
N MET A 222 4.54 -2.89 5.78
CA MET A 222 3.73 -2.55 6.97
C MET A 222 3.26 -3.81 7.71
N ALA A 223 2.86 -4.85 6.98
CA ALA A 223 2.52 -6.15 7.56
C ALA A 223 3.73 -6.79 8.24
N ALA A 224 4.90 -6.79 7.58
CA ALA A 224 6.15 -7.27 8.17
C ALA A 224 6.51 -6.50 9.45
N ALA A 225 6.35 -5.17 9.46
CA ALA A 225 6.57 -4.36 10.66
C ALA A 225 5.60 -4.72 11.80
N THR A 226 4.34 -4.98 11.46
CA THR A 226 3.33 -5.41 12.43
C THR A 226 3.67 -6.77 13.04
N MET A 227 4.09 -7.73 12.19
CA MET A 227 4.53 -9.05 12.66
C MET A 227 5.76 -8.96 13.58
N MET A 228 6.77 -8.19 13.17
CA MET A 228 7.95 -7.93 14.00
C MET A 228 7.62 -7.20 15.32
N ALA A 229 6.59 -6.35 15.31
CA ALA A 229 6.10 -5.71 16.53
C ALA A 229 5.43 -6.73 17.46
N LEU A 230 4.66 -7.68 16.93
CA LEU A 230 4.02 -8.74 17.70
C LEU A 230 5.02 -9.70 18.36
N GLU A 231 6.14 -9.94 17.71
CA GLU A 231 7.22 -10.79 18.25
C GLU A 231 8.09 -10.07 19.29
N ASN A 232 7.98 -8.75 19.41
CA ASN A 232 8.85 -7.97 20.26
C ASN A 232 8.14 -7.53 21.57
N PRO A 233 8.52 -8.08 22.74
CA PRO A 233 7.87 -7.76 24.02
C PRO A 233 8.10 -6.32 24.49
N ARG A 234 9.01 -5.56 23.86
CA ARG A 234 9.30 -4.15 24.23
C ARG A 234 8.36 -3.15 23.54
N VAL A 235 7.43 -3.62 22.74
CA VAL A 235 6.45 -2.74 22.07
C VAL A 235 5.41 -2.27 23.08
N ASP A 236 5.25 -0.96 23.20
CA ASP A 236 4.17 -0.37 23.97
C ASP A 236 2.88 -0.33 23.11
N TRP A 237 2.12 -1.40 23.19
CA TRP A 237 0.87 -1.56 22.46
C TRP A 237 -0.20 -0.54 22.86
N ARG A 238 -0.24 -0.14 24.16
CA ARG A 238 -1.21 0.88 24.64
C ARG A 238 -0.93 2.21 23.97
N ARG A 239 0.33 2.61 23.93
CA ARG A 239 0.74 3.86 23.29
C ARG A 239 0.49 3.82 21.77
N SER A 240 0.78 2.70 21.11
CA SER A 240 0.58 2.50 19.68
C SER A 240 -0.90 2.58 19.31
N LEU A 241 -1.75 1.86 20.04
CA LEU A 241 -3.20 1.89 19.83
C LEU A 241 -3.78 3.27 20.11
N LYS A 242 -3.33 3.95 21.20
CA LYS A 242 -3.76 5.31 21.52
C LYS A 242 -3.48 6.28 20.37
N TRP A 243 -2.26 6.26 19.82
CA TRP A 243 -1.91 7.15 18.71
C TRP A 243 -2.67 6.82 17.43
N THR A 244 -2.80 5.55 17.07
CA THR A 244 -3.60 5.14 15.91
C THR A 244 -5.05 5.60 16.05
N THR A 245 -5.66 5.36 17.21
CA THR A 245 -7.05 5.78 17.47
C THR A 245 -7.21 7.29 17.44
N LEU A 246 -6.26 8.03 18.04
CA LEU A 246 -6.30 9.50 18.07
C LEU A 246 -6.19 10.09 16.65
N ILE A 247 -5.28 9.58 15.83
CA ILE A 247 -5.12 10.03 14.44
C ILE A 247 -6.39 9.67 13.64
N THR A 248 -6.90 8.44 13.76
CA THR A 248 -8.13 8.02 13.07
C THR A 248 -9.32 8.89 13.47
N LEU A 249 -9.49 9.18 14.77
CA LEU A 249 -10.56 10.07 15.25
C LEU A 249 -10.38 11.50 14.75
N ALA A 250 -9.18 12.06 14.83
CA ALA A 250 -8.90 13.40 14.33
C ALA A 250 -9.21 13.52 12.84
N MET A 251 -8.79 12.55 12.03
CA MET A 251 -9.12 12.51 10.61
C MET A 251 -10.64 12.35 10.38
N THR A 252 -11.31 11.49 11.16
CA THR A 252 -12.75 11.31 11.07
C THR A 252 -13.49 12.63 11.34
N LEU A 253 -13.10 13.36 12.39
CA LEU A 253 -13.73 14.62 12.74
C LEU A 253 -13.45 15.72 11.70
N VAL A 254 -12.20 15.85 11.27
CA VAL A 254 -11.83 16.87 10.28
C VAL A 254 -12.54 16.60 8.94
N ILE A 255 -12.46 15.37 8.44
CA ILE A 255 -13.04 15.04 7.13
C ILE A 255 -14.56 15.00 7.19
N GLY A 256 -15.14 14.46 8.26
CA GLY A 256 -16.60 14.28 8.37
C GLY A 256 -17.37 15.51 8.82
N LEU A 257 -16.73 16.48 9.50
CA LEU A 257 -17.41 17.64 10.09
C LEU A 257 -16.91 18.99 9.57
N MET A 258 -15.94 19.03 8.65
CA MET A 258 -15.48 20.28 8.09
C MET A 258 -16.65 21.00 7.37
N PRO A 259 -16.99 22.23 7.75
CA PRO A 259 -18.05 22.96 7.07
C PRO A 259 -17.62 23.41 5.68
N THR A 260 -18.46 23.18 4.70
CA THR A 260 -18.32 23.71 3.35
C THR A 260 -19.41 24.74 3.10
N LEU A 261 -19.00 25.98 2.78
CA LEU A 261 -19.89 27.10 2.59
C LEU A 261 -20.13 27.31 1.09
N THR A 262 -21.35 27.17 0.64
CA THR A 262 -21.75 27.55 -0.71
C THR A 262 -22.16 29.01 -0.71
N LYS A 263 -21.54 29.83 -1.56
CA LYS A 263 -21.84 31.23 -1.72
C LYS A 263 -22.46 31.48 -3.10
N THR A 264 -23.58 32.19 -3.13
CA THR A 264 -24.19 32.68 -4.35
C THR A 264 -24.29 34.18 -4.22
N ASP A 265 -23.78 34.92 -5.19
CA ASP A 265 -23.75 36.42 -5.20
C ASP A 265 -23.10 37.05 -3.96
N GLY A 266 -22.13 36.35 -3.34
CA GLY A 266 -21.41 36.83 -2.16
C GLY A 266 -22.07 36.48 -0.82
N GLU A 267 -23.31 36.02 -0.81
CA GLU A 267 -24.01 35.56 0.39
C GLU A 267 -23.92 34.06 0.57
N ILE A 268 -23.85 33.61 1.84
CA ILE A 268 -23.82 32.18 2.19
C ILE A 268 -25.23 31.63 2.01
N THR A 269 -25.42 30.80 0.99
CA THR A 269 -26.72 30.20 0.65
C THR A 269 -26.93 28.83 1.26
N ASP A 270 -25.82 28.09 1.51
CA ASP A 270 -25.90 26.75 2.10
C ASP A 270 -24.66 26.44 2.90
N VAL A 271 -24.81 25.61 3.95
CA VAL A 271 -23.72 25.10 4.82
C VAL A 271 -23.88 23.60 4.88
N THR A 272 -22.98 22.91 4.19
CA THR A 272 -22.88 21.44 4.26
C THR A 272 -21.71 21.03 5.15
N PHE A 273 -21.83 19.88 5.82
CA PHE A 273 -20.76 19.33 6.66
C PHE A 273 -20.13 18.12 6.01
N GLY A 274 -18.81 18.07 6.09
CA GLY A 274 -17.98 16.99 5.52
C GLY A 274 -17.37 17.37 4.18
N LEU A 275 -16.19 16.80 3.93
CA LEU A 275 -15.44 16.97 2.69
C LEU A 275 -15.79 15.89 1.66
N GLU A 276 -16.70 14.99 2.01
CA GLU A 276 -16.99 13.77 1.28
C GLU A 276 -18.22 13.89 0.39
N LYS A 277 -18.11 13.35 -0.82
CA LYS A 277 -19.23 13.31 -1.76
C LYS A 277 -20.40 12.44 -1.28
N TYR A 278 -20.09 11.39 -0.50
CA TYR A 278 -21.08 10.45 0.01
C TYR A 278 -20.92 10.28 1.53
N PRO A 279 -21.48 11.18 2.34
CA PRO A 279 -21.26 11.24 3.80
C PRO A 279 -21.62 9.93 4.52
N THR A 280 -22.74 9.30 4.18
CA THR A 280 -23.15 8.02 4.82
C THR A 280 -22.10 6.93 4.64
N ARG A 281 -21.53 6.83 3.44
CA ARG A 281 -20.49 5.85 3.14
C ARG A 281 -19.19 6.14 3.91
N PHE A 282 -18.82 7.41 4.04
CA PHE A 282 -17.68 7.82 4.85
C PHE A 282 -17.85 7.42 6.32
N TRP A 283 -19.00 7.76 6.92
CA TRP A 283 -19.26 7.39 8.31
C TRP A 283 -19.25 5.89 8.55
N THR A 284 -19.69 5.09 7.57
CA THR A 284 -19.58 3.64 7.63
C THR A 284 -18.12 3.18 7.63
N TYR A 285 -17.26 3.75 6.78
CA TYR A 285 -15.83 3.43 6.81
C TYR A 285 -15.16 3.87 8.11
N ALA A 286 -15.52 5.02 8.65
CA ALA A 286 -15.05 5.49 9.94
C ALA A 286 -15.46 4.54 11.06
N ALA A 287 -16.72 4.10 11.06
CA ALA A 287 -17.20 3.11 12.02
C ALA A 287 -16.45 1.77 11.93
N ILE A 288 -16.21 1.27 10.72
CA ILE A 288 -15.43 0.04 10.49
C ILE A 288 -13.99 0.22 10.99
N ALA A 289 -13.36 1.36 10.71
CA ALA A 289 -12.00 1.64 11.18
C ALA A 289 -11.93 1.67 12.72
N LEU A 290 -12.84 2.37 13.38
CA LEU A 290 -12.89 2.45 14.84
C LEU A 290 -13.22 1.12 15.49
N LEU A 291 -14.18 0.36 14.93
CA LEU A 291 -14.49 -1.00 15.39
C LEU A 291 -13.28 -1.92 15.27
N SER A 292 -12.52 -1.83 14.16
CA SER A 292 -11.29 -2.60 13.98
C SER A 292 -10.27 -2.28 15.08
N LEU A 293 -10.11 -1.01 15.46
CA LEU A 293 -9.21 -0.61 16.55
C LEU A 293 -9.72 -1.10 17.93
N ALA A 294 -11.03 -1.12 18.15
CA ALA A 294 -11.61 -1.73 19.35
C ALA A 294 -11.31 -3.23 19.42
N LEU A 295 -11.42 -3.95 18.30
CA LEU A 295 -11.05 -5.36 18.20
C LEU A 295 -9.55 -5.58 18.44
N VAL A 296 -8.67 -4.70 17.98
CA VAL A 296 -7.24 -4.74 18.33
C VAL A 296 -7.06 -4.60 19.83
N GLY A 297 -7.74 -3.66 20.49
CA GLY A 297 -7.72 -3.50 21.93
C GLY A 297 -8.15 -4.78 22.67
N PHE A 298 -9.22 -5.41 22.20
CA PHE A 298 -9.69 -6.70 22.73
C PHE A 298 -8.64 -7.80 22.55
N VAL A 299 -8.08 -7.97 21.36
CA VAL A 299 -7.06 -8.99 21.07
C VAL A 299 -5.79 -8.76 21.90
N LEU A 300 -5.37 -7.51 22.06
CA LEU A 300 -4.20 -7.17 22.88
C LEU A 300 -4.38 -7.50 24.37
N ALA A 301 -5.61 -7.58 24.87
CA ALA A 301 -5.87 -8.08 26.24
C ALA A 301 -5.45 -9.54 26.43
N PHE A 302 -5.37 -10.32 25.36
CA PHE A 302 -4.88 -11.71 25.38
C PHE A 302 -3.36 -11.82 25.18
N TYR A 303 -2.69 -10.73 24.80
CA TYR A 303 -1.26 -10.75 24.47
C TYR A 303 -0.40 -11.31 25.62
N ASN A 304 -0.72 -10.95 26.86
CA ASN A 304 -0.01 -11.42 28.07
C ASN A 304 -0.50 -12.77 28.59
N ARG A 305 -1.58 -13.35 28.01
CA ARG A 305 -2.14 -14.64 28.44
C ARG A 305 -1.49 -15.85 27.75
N GLY A 306 -0.57 -15.61 26.85
CA GLY A 306 0.16 -16.62 26.09
C GLY A 306 -0.11 -16.58 24.59
N SER A 307 0.78 -17.17 23.81
CA SER A 307 0.75 -17.10 22.36
C SER A 307 -0.49 -17.76 21.73
N ARG A 308 -0.87 -18.96 22.21
CA ARG A 308 -2.02 -19.69 21.64
C ARG A 308 -3.35 -18.95 21.74
N PRO A 309 -3.81 -18.46 22.93
CA PRO A 309 -5.06 -17.70 23.03
C PRO A 309 -4.99 -16.39 22.24
N PHE A 310 -3.83 -15.71 22.24
CA PHE A 310 -3.63 -14.50 21.47
C PHE A 310 -3.82 -14.73 19.96
N TYR A 311 -3.11 -15.70 19.37
CA TYR A 311 -3.22 -15.97 17.93
C TYR A 311 -4.61 -16.48 17.54
N ARG A 312 -5.30 -17.26 18.39
CA ARG A 312 -6.69 -17.67 18.12
C ARG A 312 -7.62 -16.45 18.10
N ALA A 313 -7.57 -15.59 19.10
CA ALA A 313 -8.38 -14.38 19.15
C ALA A 313 -8.07 -13.46 17.96
N ALA A 314 -6.79 -13.23 17.64
CA ALA A 314 -6.35 -12.42 16.52
C ALA A 314 -6.87 -12.98 15.18
N SER A 315 -6.72 -14.29 14.94
CA SER A 315 -7.18 -14.92 13.70
C SER A 315 -8.70 -14.82 13.53
N VAL A 316 -9.47 -15.08 14.58
CA VAL A 316 -10.93 -14.99 14.54
C VAL A 316 -11.37 -13.54 14.27
N CYS A 317 -10.85 -12.56 15.03
CA CYS A 317 -11.20 -11.16 14.85
C CYS A 317 -10.79 -10.62 13.48
N LEU A 318 -9.60 -11.00 13.00
CA LEU A 318 -9.11 -10.63 11.68
C LEU A 318 -10.01 -11.21 10.57
N SER A 319 -10.35 -12.50 10.65
CA SER A 319 -11.24 -13.15 9.69
C SER A 319 -12.61 -12.49 9.64
N ILE A 320 -13.21 -12.23 10.81
CA ILE A 320 -14.49 -11.52 10.90
C ILE A 320 -14.39 -10.12 10.26
N THR A 321 -13.34 -9.37 10.58
CA THR A 321 -13.13 -8.02 10.01
C THR A 321 -13.01 -8.08 8.47
N ILE A 322 -12.23 -9.03 7.95
CA ILE A 322 -12.03 -9.18 6.50
C ILE A 322 -13.34 -9.58 5.82
N VAL A 323 -14.06 -10.57 6.35
CA VAL A 323 -15.31 -11.06 5.76
C VAL A 323 -16.36 -9.96 5.75
N LEU A 324 -16.63 -9.33 6.88
CA LEU A 324 -17.65 -8.28 6.97
C LEU A 324 -17.32 -7.09 6.05
N TYR A 325 -16.06 -6.67 6.04
CA TYR A 325 -15.65 -5.57 5.17
C TYR A 325 -15.72 -5.97 3.68
N SER A 326 -15.32 -7.18 3.32
CA SER A 326 -15.40 -7.66 1.93
C SER A 326 -16.84 -7.75 1.43
N VAL A 327 -17.74 -8.29 2.25
CA VAL A 327 -19.18 -8.36 1.92
C VAL A 327 -19.74 -6.94 1.73
N PHE A 328 -19.45 -6.05 2.66
CA PHE A 328 -19.88 -4.65 2.57
C PHE A 328 -19.36 -3.96 1.31
N PHE A 329 -18.06 -4.12 1.01
CA PHE A 329 -17.43 -3.54 -0.17
C PHE A 329 -18.01 -4.06 -1.49
N ILE A 330 -18.24 -5.37 -1.58
CA ILE A 330 -18.85 -5.99 -2.76
C ILE A 330 -20.30 -5.54 -2.94
N ALA A 331 -21.08 -5.50 -1.86
CA ALA A 331 -22.47 -5.05 -1.89
C ALA A 331 -22.60 -3.59 -2.33
N LEU A 332 -21.64 -2.73 -1.98
CA LEU A 332 -21.61 -1.34 -2.46
C LEU A 332 -21.18 -1.22 -3.93
N GLY A 333 -20.30 -2.09 -4.38
CA GLY A 333 -19.68 -2.01 -5.70
C GLY A 333 -20.48 -2.66 -6.83
N LYS A 334 -21.31 -3.64 -6.49
CA LYS A 334 -22.11 -4.41 -7.45
C LYS A 334 -23.50 -4.64 -6.87
N THR A 335 -24.48 -3.95 -7.40
CA THR A 335 -25.87 -4.20 -7.09
C THR A 335 -26.46 -5.28 -8.02
N PRO A 336 -27.48 -6.05 -7.63
CA PRO A 336 -28.14 -6.99 -8.52
C PRO A 336 -28.60 -6.38 -9.84
N SER A 337 -28.98 -5.10 -9.83
CA SER A 337 -29.34 -4.34 -11.04
C SER A 337 -28.19 -4.08 -12.02
N ASP A 338 -26.94 -4.30 -11.61
CA ASP A 338 -25.79 -4.17 -12.52
C ASP A 338 -25.59 -5.44 -13.38
N TYR A 339 -26.39 -6.49 -13.15
CA TYR A 339 -26.36 -7.77 -13.85
C TYR A 339 -27.64 -8.06 -14.69
N THR A 340 -28.64 -7.21 -14.62
CA THR A 340 -29.86 -7.25 -15.42
C THR A 340 -29.85 -6.17 -16.50
#